data_6cc96a5dd89817c0dc3f8895267004c1
#
_entry.id   6cc96a5dd89817c0dc3f8895267004c1
#
_cell.length_a   1.000
_cell.length_b   1.000
_cell.length_c   1.000
_cell.angle_alpha   90.00
_cell.angle_beta   90.00
_cell.angle_gamma   90.00
#
_symmetry.space_group_name_H-M   'P 1'
#
loop_
_entity.id
_entity.type
_entity.pdbx_description
1 polymer ?
#
loop_
_entity_poly.entity_id
_entity_poly.type
_entity_poly.pdbx_seq_one_letter_code
_entity_poly.pdbx_strand_id
1 'polypeptide(L)'
;MKKRLAQVIESFDREKRAGTIEFCGSPLLRPPKSDATDEARNHLLRRFGRDPGVFLAGTSGDEPCYLGMPEGEDGNILVVGGNGSGKTSSIAIPTLATWNGAIFALDIKGELGAAYTSLYQRGLKSRPALTFNLSDPACLGFDPFGWLIEDGADNVISNVWDLVCCLLPNSSNDSQPFWVEAERGVLAAALLYFFKRGLGFTEAICLTLEKSCSQLCAEIMESGDMEEKLFLGEVEEGRSEMFAGIDRGLRNRLILFAADPVISHTLRGTREGAACFSWDDLDHYNFFLQIPAERIEEWSGVIALMCTQLIRHLERRADRFSPGGSKSPQLLLLLDEFPRFGKMERLTAAMTTLRSKGVNFCLIIQSLAQLDCIYGENERRIILDNCQYKTILQAADADTQAFLSELAGTCVRRYHSVGESLDSKYHPLGYSRQITEVREPQIFPYDFSTLQDIVLLTPFGICRGQTIRGRMQALFDRMPRGGIYHPIRLFSDPIQDHRKGESCPMKSVEKRIGVARQQLEENKRRQRIAERTEQAENKKQRQRCIYQIGELVTYYFPELVQTELEPSADSTEFSELKGVLSVLAADRELVDRLRARARQISGQTACDAADM
;
A
#
# COMPACT_ATOMS: atom_id res chain seq x y z
N MET A 1 -22.95 51.39 35.00
CA MET A 1 -22.52 50.76 33.76
C MET A 1 -21.21 49.99 33.92
N LYS A 2 -20.07 50.61 34.30
CA LYS A 2 -18.78 49.89 34.50
C LYS A 2 -18.84 48.64 35.42
N LYS A 3 -19.65 48.68 36.51
CA LYS A 3 -19.84 47.51 37.41
C LYS A 3 -20.57 46.33 36.75
N ARG A 4 -21.54 46.56 35.86
CA ARG A 4 -22.23 45.51 35.12
C ARG A 4 -21.33 44.86 34.07
N LEU A 5 -20.53 45.66 33.36
CA LEU A 5 -19.55 45.15 32.42
C LEU A 5 -18.49 44.30 33.13
N ALA A 6 -17.98 44.80 34.28
CA ALA A 6 -17.03 44.02 35.08
C ALA A 6 -17.62 42.67 35.56
N GLN A 7 -18.88 42.62 35.95
CA GLN A 7 -19.57 41.40 36.35
C GLN A 7 -19.75 40.40 35.17
N VAL A 8 -20.04 40.93 33.97
CA VAL A 8 -20.14 40.12 32.77
C VAL A 8 -18.76 39.56 32.40
N ILE A 9 -17.71 40.38 32.43
CA ILE A 9 -16.32 39.92 32.16
C ILE A 9 -15.89 38.89 33.21
N GLU A 10 -16.20 39.10 34.48
CA GLU A 10 -15.86 38.18 35.56
C GLU A 10 -16.60 36.84 35.47
N SER A 11 -17.86 36.85 34.98
CA SER A 11 -18.59 35.60 34.67
C SER A 11 -17.96 34.86 33.50
N PHE A 12 -17.52 35.59 32.46
CA PHE A 12 -16.79 35.03 31.33
C PHE A 12 -15.45 34.38 31.74
N ASP A 13 -14.68 35.09 32.58
CA ASP A 13 -13.40 34.57 33.08
C ASP A 13 -13.58 33.33 33.96
N ARG A 14 -14.68 33.25 34.69
CA ARG A 14 -15.03 32.11 35.53
C ARG A 14 -15.43 30.91 34.68
N GLU A 15 -16.26 31.10 33.65
CA GLU A 15 -16.66 30.06 32.71
C GLU A 15 -15.49 29.63 31.82
N LYS A 16 -14.58 30.53 31.44
CA LYS A 16 -13.34 30.23 30.74
C LYS A 16 -12.39 29.33 31.56
N ARG A 17 -12.25 29.64 32.88
CA ARG A 17 -11.47 28.80 33.81
C ARG A 17 -12.11 27.42 34.04
N ALA A 18 -13.43 27.34 33.93
CA ALA A 18 -14.18 26.10 34.01
C ALA A 18 -14.13 25.29 32.69
N GLY A 19 -13.53 25.82 31.61
CA GLY A 19 -13.41 25.15 30.31
C GLY A 19 -14.70 25.13 29.49
N THR A 20 -15.70 25.98 29.85
CA THR A 20 -17.03 26.03 29.22
C THR A 20 -17.16 27.09 28.12
N ILE A 21 -16.16 27.99 27.94
CA ILE A 21 -16.21 29.09 26.96
C ILE A 21 -14.93 29.11 26.12
N GLU A 22 -15.10 29.13 24.80
CA GLU A 22 -14.06 29.47 23.83
C GLU A 22 -14.37 30.84 23.21
N PHE A 23 -13.39 31.76 23.21
CA PHE A 23 -13.54 33.07 22.57
C PHE A 23 -13.22 32.98 21.07
N CYS A 24 -14.05 33.63 20.25
CA CYS A 24 -13.81 33.83 18.85
C CYS A 24 -12.51 34.62 18.63
N GLY A 25 -11.47 34.00 18.06
CA GLY A 25 -10.20 34.66 17.71
C GLY A 25 -8.91 33.97 18.19
N SER A 26 -9.00 32.94 18.99
CA SER A 26 -7.84 32.08 19.27
C SER A 26 -8.21 30.62 18.99
N PRO A 27 -7.53 29.94 18.06
CA PRO A 27 -7.69 28.53 17.92
C PRO A 27 -7.03 27.84 19.13
N LEU A 28 -7.76 27.77 20.25
CA LEU A 28 -7.38 26.94 21.37
C LEU A 28 -7.68 25.49 20.97
N LEU A 29 -6.67 24.83 20.47
CA LEU A 29 -6.58 23.40 20.19
C LEU A 29 -6.74 22.56 21.48
N ARG A 30 -7.88 22.66 22.12
CA ARG A 30 -8.31 21.68 23.10
C ARG A 30 -9.60 21.08 22.59
N PRO A 31 -9.59 19.83 22.13
CA PRO A 31 -10.84 19.13 21.90
C PRO A 31 -11.62 19.12 23.21
N PRO A 32 -12.96 19.17 23.16
CA PRO A 32 -13.77 18.95 24.35
C PRO A 32 -13.29 17.66 25.00
N LYS A 33 -13.10 17.65 26.32
CA LYS A 33 -12.92 16.42 27.08
C LYS A 33 -14.19 15.62 26.86
N SER A 34 -14.18 14.71 25.90
CA SER A 34 -15.24 13.71 25.76
C SER A 34 -14.84 12.51 26.61
N ASP A 35 -15.77 11.92 27.30
CA ASP A 35 -15.57 10.66 28.04
C ASP A 35 -14.97 9.58 27.14
N ALA A 36 -15.31 9.59 25.83
CA ALA A 36 -14.76 8.72 24.80
C ALA A 36 -13.23 8.83 24.62
N THR A 37 -12.65 10.02 24.84
CA THR A 37 -11.17 10.22 24.75
C THR A 37 -10.45 9.52 25.89
N ASP A 38 -11.03 9.57 27.08
CA ASP A 38 -10.45 8.93 28.28
C ASP A 38 -10.63 7.40 28.20
N GLU A 39 -11.75 6.90 27.69
CA GLU A 39 -12.01 5.48 27.48
C GLU A 39 -11.04 4.88 26.47
N ALA A 40 -10.89 5.51 25.28
CA ALA A 40 -9.92 5.09 24.26
C ALA A 40 -8.48 5.07 24.81
N ARG A 41 -8.10 6.11 25.57
CA ARG A 41 -6.78 6.19 26.19
C ARG A 41 -6.56 5.08 27.20
N ASN A 42 -7.51 4.82 28.08
CA ASN A 42 -7.42 3.80 29.12
C ASN A 42 -7.30 2.40 28.51
N HIS A 43 -8.05 2.13 27.44
CA HIS A 43 -7.98 0.86 26.72
C HIS A 43 -6.60 0.64 26.07
N LEU A 44 -6.01 1.68 25.49
CA LEU A 44 -4.73 1.62 24.76
C LEU A 44 -3.51 1.75 25.66
N LEU A 45 -3.64 2.20 26.91
CA LEU A 45 -2.49 2.43 27.79
C LEU A 45 -1.78 1.13 28.16
N ARG A 46 -0.50 1.03 27.82
CA ARG A 46 0.38 -0.13 27.99
C ARG A 46 1.69 0.27 28.65
N ARG A 47 2.33 -0.67 29.35
CA ARG A 47 3.66 -0.48 29.96
C ARG A 47 4.71 -1.20 29.15
N PHE A 48 5.79 -0.49 28.83
CA PHE A 48 6.93 -1.11 28.16
C PHE A 48 7.48 -2.30 28.96
N GLY A 49 7.75 -3.42 28.26
CA GLY A 49 8.32 -4.63 28.85
C GLY A 49 7.36 -5.47 29.70
N ARG A 50 6.10 -5.05 29.85
CA ARG A 50 5.07 -5.80 30.61
C ARG A 50 3.85 -6.14 29.75
N ASP A 51 3.31 -5.13 29.07
CA ASP A 51 2.04 -5.26 28.36
C ASP A 51 2.36 -5.26 26.84
N PRO A 52 2.41 -6.43 26.18
CA PRO A 52 2.76 -6.50 24.77
C PRO A 52 1.65 -5.93 23.89
N GLY A 53 2.03 -5.41 22.73
CA GLY A 53 1.09 -4.89 21.74
C GLY A 53 1.76 -4.14 20.61
N VAL A 54 0.96 -3.75 19.61
CA VAL A 54 1.41 -2.89 18.52
C VAL A 54 1.52 -1.46 19.04
N PHE A 55 2.69 -0.85 18.90
CA PHE A 55 2.92 0.52 19.32
C PHE A 55 2.20 1.51 18.40
N LEU A 56 1.32 2.33 18.93
CA LEU A 56 0.58 3.34 18.17
C LEU A 56 1.07 4.77 18.46
N ALA A 57 1.40 5.07 19.71
CA ALA A 57 1.96 6.36 20.11
C ALA A 57 2.61 6.31 21.50
N GLY A 58 3.51 7.24 21.78
CA GLY A 58 4.06 7.46 23.12
C GLY A 58 3.12 8.25 24.02
N THR A 59 3.40 8.23 25.33
CA THR A 59 2.72 9.04 26.34
C THR A 59 3.59 10.21 26.78
N SER A 60 2.96 11.24 27.37
CA SER A 60 3.64 12.46 27.85
C SER A 60 4.22 12.35 29.26
N GLY A 61 4.10 11.23 29.95
CA GLY A 61 4.57 11.04 31.32
C GLY A 61 5.99 10.50 31.43
N ASP A 62 6.57 10.57 32.65
CA ASP A 62 7.88 9.99 32.96
C ASP A 62 7.85 8.45 33.09
N GLU A 63 6.67 7.88 33.23
CA GLU A 63 6.49 6.43 33.24
C GLU A 63 6.74 5.84 31.86
N PRO A 64 7.38 4.65 31.77
CA PRO A 64 7.63 3.96 30.49
C PRO A 64 6.35 3.32 29.97
N CYS A 65 5.37 4.17 29.59
CA CYS A 65 4.08 3.77 29.03
C CYS A 65 3.97 4.18 27.56
N TYR A 66 3.10 3.49 26.84
CA TYR A 66 2.76 3.79 25.45
C TYR A 66 1.26 3.54 25.20
N LEU A 67 0.75 4.09 24.13
CA LEU A 67 -0.59 3.77 23.62
C LEU A 67 -0.40 2.70 22.54
N GLY A 68 -1.06 1.57 22.70
CA GLY A 68 -0.89 0.44 21.78
C GLY A 68 -2.10 -0.46 21.73
N MET A 69 -2.30 -1.10 20.56
CA MET A 69 -3.26 -2.19 20.44
C MET A 69 -2.73 -3.41 21.19
N PRO A 70 -3.46 -3.99 22.15
CA PRO A 70 -3.01 -5.17 22.89
C PRO A 70 -2.68 -6.34 21.97
N GLU A 71 -1.63 -7.08 22.32
CA GLU A 71 -1.45 -8.42 21.75
C GLU A 71 -2.61 -9.31 22.18
N GLY A 72 -3.15 -10.07 21.25
CA GLY A 72 -4.35 -10.87 21.51
C GLY A 72 -5.65 -10.21 21.07
N GLU A 73 -5.63 -8.92 20.80
CA GLU A 73 -6.79 -8.20 20.27
C GLU A 73 -6.88 -8.34 18.75
N ASP A 74 -8.10 -8.42 18.27
CA ASP A 74 -8.39 -8.46 16.84
C ASP A 74 -8.46 -7.05 16.30
N GLY A 75 -7.73 -6.78 15.23
CA GLY A 75 -7.78 -5.50 14.55
C GLY A 75 -6.59 -5.28 13.65
N ASN A 76 -6.80 -4.54 12.57
CA ASN A 76 -5.75 -4.12 11.67
C ASN A 76 -5.44 -2.64 11.90
N ILE A 77 -4.21 -2.27 11.62
CA ILE A 77 -3.68 -0.95 11.86
C ILE A 77 -3.30 -0.29 10.54
N LEU A 78 -3.73 0.96 10.37
CA LEU A 78 -3.27 1.84 9.31
C LEU A 78 -2.42 2.96 9.91
N VAL A 79 -1.22 3.13 9.42
CA VAL A 79 -0.33 4.24 9.80
C VAL A 79 -0.21 5.19 8.62
N VAL A 80 -0.63 6.44 8.81
CA VAL A 80 -0.56 7.50 7.80
C VAL A 80 0.48 8.54 8.21
N GLY A 81 1.43 8.82 7.30
CA GLY A 81 2.41 9.84 7.58
C GLY A 81 3.22 10.23 6.35
N GLY A 82 3.39 11.52 6.10
CA GLY A 82 4.22 12.03 5.01
C GLY A 82 5.69 11.60 5.10
N ASN A 83 6.47 11.99 4.09
CA ASN A 83 7.92 11.74 4.10
C ASN A 83 8.58 12.45 5.28
N GLY A 84 9.46 11.74 5.99
CA GLY A 84 10.17 12.30 7.15
C GLY A 84 9.32 12.47 8.41
N SER A 85 8.02 12.13 8.42
CA SER A 85 7.16 12.20 9.61
C SER A 85 7.58 11.24 10.73
N GLY A 86 8.46 10.26 10.43
CA GLY A 86 8.98 9.33 11.42
C GLY A 86 8.16 8.04 11.57
N LYS A 87 7.40 7.62 10.57
CA LYS A 87 6.61 6.38 10.60
C LYS A 87 7.41 5.18 11.08
N THR A 88 8.53 4.90 10.42
CA THR A 88 9.41 3.77 10.76
C THR A 88 9.99 3.93 12.16
N SER A 89 10.57 5.09 12.47
CA SER A 89 11.25 5.34 13.76
C SER A 89 10.31 5.52 14.94
N SER A 90 9.08 6.01 14.74
CA SER A 90 8.15 6.29 15.83
C SER A 90 7.06 5.24 16.02
N ILE A 91 6.82 4.38 15.03
CA ILE A 91 5.77 3.35 15.08
C ILE A 91 6.35 1.95 14.82
N ALA A 92 6.98 1.72 13.64
CA ALA A 92 7.42 0.38 13.26
C ALA A 92 8.50 -0.17 14.19
N ILE A 93 9.60 0.55 14.42
CA ILE A 93 10.69 0.08 15.29
C ILE A 93 10.24 -0.08 16.76
N PRO A 94 9.48 0.86 17.37
CA PRO A 94 8.91 0.62 18.70
C PRO A 94 8.00 -0.62 18.76
N THR A 95 7.24 -0.89 17.70
CA THR A 95 6.40 -2.10 17.61
C THR A 95 7.25 -3.37 17.67
N LEU A 96 8.42 -3.40 17.01
CA LEU A 96 9.35 -4.53 17.12
C LEU A 96 9.75 -4.81 18.57
N ALA A 97 9.87 -3.77 19.39
CA ALA A 97 10.23 -3.90 20.79
C ALA A 97 9.06 -4.33 21.68
N THR A 98 7.84 -3.91 21.36
CA THR A 98 6.65 -4.15 22.20
C THR A 98 5.83 -5.38 21.82
N TRP A 99 5.91 -5.86 20.57
CA TRP A 99 5.22 -7.06 20.11
C TRP A 99 5.99 -8.33 20.44
N ASN A 100 5.36 -9.35 21.03
CA ASN A 100 6.00 -10.61 21.41
C ASN A 100 5.67 -11.79 20.50
N GLY A 101 4.57 -11.71 19.75
CA GLY A 101 4.19 -12.71 18.77
C GLY A 101 5.16 -12.80 17.59
N ALA A 102 4.80 -13.56 16.58
CA ALA A 102 5.55 -13.63 15.33
C ALA A 102 5.42 -12.33 14.53
N ILE A 103 6.44 -12.01 13.75
CA ILE A 103 6.47 -10.85 12.85
C ILE A 103 6.87 -11.34 11.46
N PHE A 104 6.09 -10.93 10.45
CA PHE A 104 6.53 -10.88 9.07
C PHE A 104 6.59 -9.42 8.65
N ALA A 105 7.74 -8.94 8.24
CA ALA A 105 7.94 -7.54 7.88
C ALA A 105 8.46 -7.39 6.46
N LEU A 106 7.87 -6.46 5.70
CA LEU A 106 8.46 -5.93 4.47
C LEU A 106 9.36 -4.73 4.83
N ASP A 107 10.63 -4.82 4.48
CA ASP A 107 11.68 -3.89 4.94
C ASP A 107 12.54 -3.41 3.77
N ILE A 108 12.11 -2.32 3.11
CA ILE A 108 12.79 -1.78 1.92
C ILE A 108 14.20 -1.27 2.25
N LYS A 109 14.38 -0.71 3.43
CA LYS A 109 15.64 -0.05 3.81
C LYS A 109 16.56 -0.94 4.65
N GLY A 110 16.11 -2.11 5.05
CA GLY A 110 16.83 -2.96 5.99
C GLY A 110 16.86 -2.44 7.43
N GLU A 111 16.12 -1.35 7.72
CA GLU A 111 16.11 -0.71 9.04
C GLU A 111 15.40 -1.55 10.10
N LEU A 112 14.32 -2.25 9.71
CA LEU A 112 13.52 -3.07 10.63
C LEU A 112 14.27 -4.31 11.06
N GLY A 113 14.86 -5.04 10.12
CA GLY A 113 15.67 -6.23 10.40
C GLY A 113 16.90 -5.89 11.26
N ALA A 114 17.59 -4.81 10.93
CA ALA A 114 18.75 -4.34 11.72
C ALA A 114 18.35 -3.93 13.14
N ALA A 115 17.25 -3.19 13.30
CA ALA A 115 16.71 -2.79 14.61
C ALA A 115 16.31 -4.01 15.44
N TYR A 116 15.61 -4.98 14.85
CA TYR A 116 15.22 -6.20 15.55
C TYR A 116 16.43 -7.03 15.98
N THR A 117 17.42 -7.18 15.10
CA THR A 117 18.68 -7.88 15.42
C THR A 117 19.38 -7.24 16.61
N SER A 118 19.43 -5.90 16.67
CA SER A 118 19.97 -5.18 17.82
C SER A 118 19.19 -5.46 19.12
N LEU A 119 17.84 -5.47 19.07
CA LEU A 119 17.00 -5.80 20.22
C LEU A 119 17.24 -7.25 20.70
N TYR A 120 17.36 -8.19 19.78
CA TYR A 120 17.65 -9.59 20.07
C TYR A 120 19.03 -9.76 20.72
N GLN A 121 20.09 -9.17 20.15
CA GLN A 121 21.45 -9.21 20.68
C GLN A 121 21.56 -8.59 22.10
N ARG A 122 20.72 -7.60 22.40
CA ARG A 122 20.64 -6.99 23.74
C ARG A 122 19.82 -7.81 24.74
N GLY A 123 19.27 -8.97 24.34
CA GLY A 123 18.41 -9.81 25.16
C GLY A 123 17.05 -9.20 25.48
N LEU A 124 16.59 -8.22 24.69
CA LEU A 124 15.27 -7.62 24.83
C LEU A 124 14.19 -8.42 24.09
N LYS A 125 14.58 -9.31 23.20
CA LYS A 125 13.73 -10.24 22.47
C LYS A 125 14.32 -11.65 22.54
N SER A 126 13.43 -12.65 22.59
CA SER A 126 13.80 -14.07 22.68
C SER A 126 13.61 -14.83 21.37
N ARG A 127 12.70 -14.33 20.49
CA ARG A 127 12.41 -14.98 19.21
C ARG A 127 13.51 -14.63 18.20
N PRO A 128 14.19 -15.61 17.58
CA PRO A 128 15.19 -15.33 16.56
C PRO A 128 14.54 -14.78 15.29
N ALA A 129 15.36 -14.18 14.42
CA ALA A 129 14.90 -13.62 13.16
C ALA A 129 15.59 -14.28 11.96
N LEU A 130 14.85 -14.49 10.89
CA LEU A 130 15.34 -14.78 9.55
C LEU A 130 15.25 -13.50 8.72
N THR A 131 16.36 -13.07 8.16
CA THR A 131 16.40 -11.97 7.21
C THR A 131 16.57 -12.56 5.82
N PHE A 132 15.60 -12.36 4.97
CA PHE A 132 15.62 -12.78 3.59
C PHE A 132 15.90 -11.57 2.71
N ASN A 133 17.14 -11.44 2.27
CA ASN A 133 17.57 -10.35 1.41
C ASN A 133 17.72 -10.88 -0.01
N LEU A 134 16.79 -10.49 -0.87
CA LEU A 134 16.77 -10.92 -2.28
C LEU A 134 18.01 -10.52 -3.09
N SER A 135 18.84 -9.64 -2.57
CA SER A 135 20.10 -9.21 -3.22
C SER A 135 21.34 -9.87 -2.62
N ASP A 136 21.19 -10.68 -1.57
CA ASP A 136 22.29 -11.38 -0.90
C ASP A 136 22.30 -12.85 -1.28
N PRO A 137 23.26 -13.31 -2.08
CA PRO A 137 23.36 -14.72 -2.47
C PRO A 137 23.67 -15.67 -1.30
N ALA A 138 24.06 -15.15 -0.14
CA ALA A 138 24.32 -15.96 1.07
C ALA A 138 23.05 -16.19 1.92
N CYS A 139 21.92 -15.58 1.58
CA CYS A 139 20.67 -15.81 2.32
C CYS A 139 20.07 -17.18 1.98
N LEU A 140 19.15 -17.65 2.84
CA LEU A 140 18.34 -18.83 2.54
C LEU A 140 17.56 -18.64 1.22
N GLY A 141 17.42 -19.70 0.45
CA GLY A 141 16.60 -19.67 -0.76
C GLY A 141 15.10 -19.65 -0.45
N PHE A 142 14.33 -19.25 -1.44
CA PHE A 142 12.90 -19.40 -1.47
C PHE A 142 12.53 -20.37 -2.59
N ASP A 143 11.86 -21.48 -2.26
CA ASP A 143 11.43 -22.47 -3.23
C ASP A 143 9.99 -22.19 -3.70
N PRO A 144 9.78 -21.63 -4.90
CA PRO A 144 8.42 -21.42 -5.41
C PRO A 144 7.62 -22.71 -5.56
N PHE A 145 8.27 -23.86 -5.72
CA PHE A 145 7.63 -25.17 -5.76
C PHE A 145 7.46 -25.82 -4.37
N GLY A 146 8.06 -25.25 -3.33
CA GLY A 146 8.01 -25.80 -1.97
C GLY A 146 6.58 -26.09 -1.53
N TRP A 147 5.68 -25.17 -1.73
CA TRP A 147 4.28 -25.33 -1.35
C TRP A 147 3.53 -26.37 -2.22
N LEU A 148 3.95 -26.64 -3.48
CA LEU A 148 3.39 -27.72 -4.29
C LEU A 148 3.71 -29.09 -3.69
N ILE A 149 4.84 -29.17 -2.96
CA ILE A 149 5.29 -30.38 -2.27
C ILE A 149 4.57 -30.52 -0.94
N GLU A 150 4.48 -29.44 -0.16
CA GLU A 150 3.91 -29.42 1.19
C GLU A 150 2.39 -29.62 1.21
N ASP A 151 1.69 -29.14 0.20
CA ASP A 151 0.22 -29.13 0.13
C ASP A 151 -0.41 -30.45 -0.36
N GLY A 152 0.42 -31.37 -0.82
CA GLY A 152 -0.01 -32.67 -1.31
C GLY A 152 -0.58 -32.64 -2.74
N ALA A 153 -0.79 -33.83 -3.29
CA ALA A 153 -1.14 -34.02 -4.70
C ALA A 153 -2.49 -33.39 -5.10
N ASP A 154 -3.45 -33.32 -4.18
CA ASP A 154 -4.81 -32.87 -4.48
C ASP A 154 -4.89 -31.37 -4.85
N ASN A 155 -3.93 -30.57 -4.39
CA ASN A 155 -3.92 -29.13 -4.59
C ASN A 155 -2.90 -28.64 -5.61
N VAL A 156 -2.09 -29.52 -6.20
CA VAL A 156 -0.98 -29.14 -7.10
C VAL A 156 -1.46 -28.28 -8.26
N ILE A 157 -2.59 -28.66 -8.90
CA ILE A 157 -3.14 -27.93 -10.06
C ILE A 157 -3.52 -26.49 -9.67
N SER A 158 -4.27 -26.34 -8.58
CA SER A 158 -4.67 -25.03 -8.06
C SER A 158 -3.46 -24.18 -7.68
N ASN A 159 -2.47 -24.80 -7.06
CA ASN A 159 -1.26 -24.11 -6.60
C ASN A 159 -0.36 -23.69 -7.76
N VAL A 160 -0.25 -24.49 -8.82
CA VAL A 160 0.44 -24.10 -10.06
C VAL A 160 -0.26 -22.92 -10.72
N TRP A 161 -1.60 -22.93 -10.77
CA TRP A 161 -2.36 -21.81 -11.32
C TRP A 161 -2.13 -20.51 -10.57
N ASP A 162 -2.13 -20.54 -9.23
CA ASP A 162 -1.84 -19.37 -8.42
C ASP A 162 -0.40 -18.85 -8.61
N LEU A 163 0.56 -19.78 -8.69
CA LEU A 163 1.94 -19.44 -8.99
C LEU A 163 2.04 -18.67 -10.31
N VAL A 164 1.39 -19.18 -11.35
CA VAL A 164 1.36 -18.58 -12.68
C VAL A 164 0.67 -17.20 -12.65
N CYS A 165 -0.46 -17.05 -11.95
CA CYS A 165 -1.13 -15.78 -11.80
C CYS A 165 -0.26 -14.73 -11.09
N CYS A 166 0.59 -15.13 -10.14
CA CYS A 166 1.56 -14.23 -9.50
C CYS A 166 2.69 -13.82 -10.44
N LEU A 167 3.18 -14.76 -11.28
CA LEU A 167 4.25 -14.48 -12.23
C LEU A 167 3.78 -13.64 -13.43
N LEU A 168 2.51 -13.83 -13.82
CA LEU A 168 1.85 -13.16 -14.94
C LEU A 168 0.61 -12.41 -14.46
N PRO A 169 0.75 -11.32 -13.65
CA PRO A 169 -0.40 -10.58 -13.16
C PRO A 169 -1.13 -9.88 -14.31
N ASN A 170 -2.44 -9.68 -14.16
CA ASN A 170 -3.22 -8.83 -15.05
C ASN A 170 -2.76 -7.38 -14.88
N SER A 171 -2.45 -6.72 -15.96
CA SER A 171 -2.21 -5.28 -15.98
C SER A 171 -3.57 -4.57 -16.16
N SER A 172 -3.81 -3.51 -15.39
CA SER A 172 -5.01 -2.67 -15.54
C SER A 172 -5.09 -2.00 -16.93
N ASN A 173 -4.00 -2.00 -17.68
CA ASN A 173 -3.86 -1.45 -19.03
C ASN A 173 -3.83 -2.52 -20.13
N ASP A 174 -4.01 -3.81 -19.79
CA ASP A 174 -4.04 -4.86 -20.81
C ASP A 174 -5.30 -4.72 -21.68
N SER A 175 -5.11 -4.16 -22.85
CA SER A 175 -6.18 -4.02 -23.85
C SER A 175 -6.65 -5.36 -24.44
N GLN A 176 -5.96 -6.47 -24.14
CA GLN A 176 -6.24 -7.79 -24.68
C GLN A 176 -6.02 -8.89 -23.61
N PRO A 177 -6.99 -9.13 -22.71
CA PRO A 177 -6.89 -10.17 -21.66
C PRO A 177 -6.64 -11.58 -22.20
N PHE A 178 -7.07 -11.86 -23.42
CA PHE A 178 -6.90 -13.15 -24.09
C PHE A 178 -5.44 -13.61 -24.15
N TRP A 179 -4.49 -12.71 -24.44
CA TRP A 179 -3.07 -13.07 -24.54
C TRP A 179 -2.49 -13.49 -23.20
N VAL A 180 -2.86 -12.79 -22.12
CA VAL A 180 -2.37 -13.12 -20.78
C VAL A 180 -2.91 -14.49 -20.34
N GLU A 181 -4.17 -14.79 -20.64
CA GLU A 181 -4.74 -16.10 -20.32
C GLU A 181 -4.07 -17.24 -21.13
N ALA A 182 -3.76 -17.00 -22.40
CA ALA A 182 -3.02 -17.97 -23.22
C ALA A 182 -1.58 -18.18 -22.69
N GLU A 183 -0.87 -17.10 -22.32
CA GLU A 183 0.45 -17.18 -21.69
C GLU A 183 0.40 -17.98 -20.38
N ARG A 184 -0.63 -17.74 -19.55
CA ARG A 184 -0.86 -18.47 -18.29
C ARG A 184 -1.10 -19.96 -18.53
N GLY A 185 -1.93 -20.31 -19.50
CA GLY A 185 -2.20 -21.71 -19.85
C GLY A 185 -0.91 -22.46 -20.22
N VAL A 186 -0.12 -21.90 -21.12
CA VAL A 186 1.16 -22.49 -21.54
C VAL A 186 2.14 -22.59 -20.38
N LEU A 187 2.28 -21.54 -19.57
CA LEU A 187 3.20 -21.56 -18.42
C LEU A 187 2.73 -22.57 -17.35
N ALA A 188 1.43 -22.69 -17.08
CA ALA A 188 0.88 -23.64 -16.13
C ALA A 188 1.13 -25.08 -16.59
N ALA A 189 0.89 -25.38 -17.86
CA ALA A 189 1.21 -26.67 -18.45
C ALA A 189 2.70 -27.00 -18.31
N ALA A 190 3.58 -26.06 -18.64
CA ALA A 190 5.03 -26.23 -18.57
C ALA A 190 5.52 -26.47 -17.14
N LEU A 191 5.10 -25.62 -16.19
CA LEU A 191 5.53 -25.75 -14.80
C LEU A 191 5.03 -27.05 -14.17
N LEU A 192 3.77 -27.44 -14.43
CA LEU A 192 3.23 -28.71 -13.95
C LEU A 192 3.99 -29.92 -14.56
N TYR A 193 4.26 -29.87 -15.87
CA TYR A 193 5.00 -30.88 -16.60
C TYR A 193 6.40 -31.11 -16.03
N PHE A 194 7.15 -30.05 -15.80
CA PHE A 194 8.50 -30.12 -15.25
C PHE A 194 8.50 -30.47 -13.75
N PHE A 195 7.53 -29.94 -12.98
CA PHE A 195 7.36 -30.31 -11.58
C PHE A 195 7.13 -31.80 -11.38
N LYS A 196 6.23 -32.44 -12.14
CA LYS A 196 5.95 -33.88 -12.06
C LYS A 196 7.17 -34.72 -12.44
N ARG A 197 8.07 -34.17 -13.25
CA ARG A 197 9.34 -34.80 -13.62
C ARG A 197 10.48 -34.61 -12.63
N GLY A 198 10.19 -33.96 -11.50
CA GLY A 198 11.13 -33.78 -10.40
C GLY A 198 12.09 -32.61 -10.54
N LEU A 199 11.90 -31.74 -11.55
CA LEU A 199 12.73 -30.54 -11.70
C LEU A 199 12.37 -29.47 -10.65
N GLY A 200 13.34 -28.59 -10.35
CA GLY A 200 13.14 -27.41 -9.55
C GLY A 200 12.54 -26.25 -10.35
N PHE A 201 12.17 -25.18 -9.64
CA PHE A 201 11.51 -24.02 -10.26
C PHE A 201 12.40 -23.32 -11.29
N THR A 202 13.67 -23.05 -10.95
CA THR A 202 14.58 -22.31 -11.85
C THR A 202 14.93 -23.14 -13.09
N GLU A 203 15.09 -24.46 -12.93
CA GLU A 203 15.28 -25.38 -14.05
C GLU A 203 14.05 -25.40 -14.96
N ALA A 204 12.85 -25.45 -14.39
CA ALA A 204 11.60 -25.45 -15.14
C ALA A 204 11.42 -24.16 -15.96
N ILE A 205 11.72 -22.99 -15.36
CA ILE A 205 11.69 -21.69 -16.07
C ILE A 205 12.74 -21.65 -17.20
N CYS A 206 13.97 -22.11 -16.94
CA CYS A 206 15.01 -22.14 -17.97
C CYS A 206 14.59 -23.00 -19.16
N LEU A 207 14.07 -24.20 -18.92
CA LEU A 207 13.62 -25.12 -19.99
C LEU A 207 12.39 -24.58 -20.73
N THR A 208 11.48 -23.91 -20.04
CA THR A 208 10.34 -23.22 -20.66
C THR A 208 10.81 -22.15 -21.65
N LEU A 209 11.87 -21.40 -21.31
CA LEU A 209 12.41 -20.35 -22.16
C LEU A 209 13.42 -20.86 -23.21
N GLU A 210 13.99 -22.03 -23.03
CA GLU A 210 14.93 -22.63 -23.99
C GLU A 210 14.25 -23.09 -25.28
N LYS A 211 13.07 -23.70 -25.15
CA LYS A 211 12.25 -24.16 -26.25
C LYS A 211 11.37 -23.03 -26.80
N SER A 212 11.00 -23.13 -28.08
CA SER A 212 9.91 -22.32 -28.58
C SER A 212 8.59 -22.80 -27.99
N CYS A 213 7.61 -21.88 -27.84
CA CYS A 213 6.28 -22.24 -27.32
C CYS A 213 5.66 -23.40 -28.07
N SER A 214 5.77 -23.43 -29.42
CA SER A 214 5.26 -24.52 -30.24
C SER A 214 5.95 -25.87 -29.96
N GLN A 215 7.29 -25.89 -29.78
CA GLN A 215 8.02 -27.10 -29.44
C GLN A 215 7.66 -27.64 -28.06
N LEU A 216 7.52 -26.71 -27.08
CA LEU A 216 7.14 -27.06 -25.71
C LEU A 216 5.72 -27.64 -25.65
N CYS A 217 4.76 -27.00 -26.33
CA CYS A 217 3.39 -27.49 -26.41
C CYS A 217 3.32 -28.87 -27.08
N ALA A 218 4.05 -29.10 -28.19
CA ALA A 218 4.09 -30.38 -28.85
C ALA A 218 4.67 -31.50 -27.94
N GLU A 219 5.74 -31.21 -27.20
CA GLU A 219 6.32 -32.14 -26.24
C GLU A 219 5.33 -32.52 -25.12
N ILE A 220 4.62 -31.51 -24.56
CA ILE A 220 3.62 -31.73 -23.51
C ILE A 220 2.44 -32.52 -24.07
N MET A 221 1.98 -32.23 -25.28
CA MET A 221 0.91 -32.98 -25.93
C MET A 221 1.30 -34.44 -26.21
N GLU A 222 2.55 -34.72 -26.53
CA GLU A 222 3.04 -36.08 -26.77
C GLU A 222 3.23 -36.86 -25.46
N SER A 223 3.91 -36.28 -24.48
CA SER A 223 4.42 -36.97 -23.29
C SER A 223 3.85 -36.50 -21.94
N GLY A 224 2.98 -35.49 -21.93
CA GLY A 224 2.33 -34.98 -20.74
C GLY A 224 1.10 -35.79 -20.31
N ASP A 225 0.70 -35.59 -19.06
CA ASP A 225 -0.53 -36.13 -18.50
C ASP A 225 -1.76 -35.32 -18.91
N MET A 226 -2.96 -35.78 -18.52
CA MET A 226 -4.23 -35.14 -18.89
C MET A 226 -4.34 -33.73 -18.36
N GLU A 227 -3.90 -33.48 -17.12
CA GLU A 227 -4.00 -32.15 -16.48
C GLU A 227 -3.14 -31.12 -17.20
N GLU A 228 -1.94 -31.46 -17.63
CA GLU A 228 -1.03 -30.59 -18.37
C GLU A 228 -1.62 -30.23 -19.73
N LYS A 229 -2.20 -31.23 -20.43
CA LYS A 229 -2.88 -31.04 -21.72
C LYS A 229 -4.11 -30.15 -21.61
N LEU A 230 -4.87 -30.26 -20.51
CA LEU A 230 -6.03 -29.42 -20.27
C LEU A 230 -5.68 -27.91 -20.14
N PHE A 231 -4.51 -27.59 -19.60
CA PHE A 231 -4.05 -26.20 -19.54
C PHE A 231 -3.70 -25.62 -20.92
N LEU A 232 -3.28 -26.45 -21.86
CA LEU A 232 -3.01 -26.01 -23.23
C LEU A 232 -4.30 -25.70 -24.01
N GLY A 233 -5.38 -26.43 -23.75
CA GLY A 233 -6.71 -26.19 -24.32
C GLY A 233 -6.68 -25.98 -25.83
N GLU A 234 -7.35 -24.90 -26.29
CA GLU A 234 -7.46 -24.51 -27.70
C GLU A 234 -6.16 -23.95 -28.32
N VAL A 235 -5.10 -23.78 -27.52
CA VAL A 235 -3.77 -23.34 -28.03
C VAL A 235 -3.20 -24.34 -29.01
N GLU A 236 -3.63 -25.60 -28.93
CA GLU A 236 -3.19 -26.70 -29.81
C GLU A 236 -3.51 -26.45 -31.30
N GLU A 237 -4.63 -25.78 -31.61
CA GLU A 237 -5.05 -25.44 -32.98
C GLU A 237 -4.52 -24.08 -33.48
N GLY A 238 -3.68 -23.42 -32.67
CA GLY A 238 -3.22 -22.04 -32.90
C GLY A 238 -2.34 -21.89 -34.12
N ARG A 239 -2.55 -20.77 -34.83
CA ARG A 239 -1.69 -20.33 -35.93
C ARG A 239 -0.29 -20.02 -35.42
N SER A 240 0.74 -20.18 -36.26
CA SER A 240 2.15 -19.90 -35.88
C SER A 240 2.38 -18.52 -35.29
N GLU A 241 1.58 -17.51 -35.69
CA GLU A 241 1.60 -16.16 -35.14
C GLU A 241 1.20 -16.09 -33.67
N MET A 242 0.21 -16.90 -33.24
CA MET A 242 -0.21 -16.99 -31.83
C MET A 242 0.92 -17.52 -30.95
N PHE A 243 1.57 -18.61 -31.36
CA PHE A 243 2.71 -19.15 -30.62
C PHE A 243 3.87 -18.15 -30.50
N ALA A 244 4.15 -17.41 -31.58
CA ALA A 244 5.18 -16.38 -31.55
C ALA A 244 4.83 -15.21 -30.58
N GLY A 245 3.55 -14.86 -30.48
CA GLY A 245 3.05 -13.87 -29.53
C GLY A 245 3.24 -14.32 -28.08
N ILE A 246 2.77 -15.53 -27.76
CA ILE A 246 2.92 -16.16 -26.43
C ILE A 246 4.40 -16.30 -26.05
N ASP A 247 5.24 -16.81 -26.97
CA ASP A 247 6.69 -16.96 -26.71
C ASP A 247 7.34 -15.62 -26.35
N ARG A 248 7.00 -14.56 -27.09
CA ARG A 248 7.50 -13.21 -26.79
C ARG A 248 7.01 -12.70 -25.42
N GLY A 249 5.74 -12.90 -25.09
CA GLY A 249 5.16 -12.49 -23.82
C GLY A 249 5.81 -13.20 -22.65
N LEU A 250 5.89 -14.52 -22.69
CA LEU A 250 6.56 -15.34 -21.67
C LEU A 250 8.03 -14.94 -21.49
N ARG A 251 8.78 -14.77 -22.60
CA ARG A 251 10.19 -14.33 -22.53
C ARG A 251 10.32 -12.98 -21.85
N ASN A 252 9.50 -12.00 -22.20
CA ASN A 252 9.59 -10.66 -21.64
C ASN A 252 9.33 -10.65 -20.13
N ARG A 253 8.44 -11.49 -19.64
CA ARG A 253 8.04 -11.53 -18.23
C ARG A 253 8.95 -12.44 -17.38
N LEU A 254 9.43 -13.55 -17.95
CA LEU A 254 10.17 -14.58 -17.20
C LEU A 254 11.69 -14.52 -17.36
N ILE A 255 12.21 -13.71 -18.28
CA ILE A 255 13.65 -13.69 -18.57
C ILE A 255 14.51 -13.37 -17.34
N LEU A 256 14.02 -12.54 -16.43
CA LEU A 256 14.74 -12.19 -15.20
C LEU A 256 14.94 -13.39 -14.29
N PHE A 257 13.96 -14.29 -14.20
CA PHE A 257 14.05 -15.50 -13.38
C PHE A 257 15.11 -16.49 -13.87
N ALA A 258 15.39 -16.48 -15.18
CA ALA A 258 16.40 -17.34 -15.78
C ALA A 258 17.77 -16.64 -15.92
N ALA A 259 17.78 -15.32 -16.21
CA ALA A 259 18.98 -14.60 -16.63
C ALA A 259 19.66 -13.80 -15.53
N ASP A 260 18.94 -13.35 -14.50
CA ASP A 260 19.56 -12.66 -13.36
C ASP A 260 20.15 -13.72 -12.40
N PRO A 261 21.49 -13.71 -12.18
CA PRO A 261 22.11 -14.75 -11.36
C PRO A 261 21.69 -14.69 -9.90
N VAL A 262 21.33 -13.51 -9.37
CA VAL A 262 20.88 -13.34 -7.99
C VAL A 262 19.47 -13.89 -7.84
N ILE A 263 18.56 -13.52 -8.76
CA ILE A 263 17.18 -14.03 -8.75
C ILE A 263 17.18 -15.55 -8.92
N SER A 264 17.88 -16.05 -9.93
CA SER A 264 17.95 -17.49 -10.18
C SER A 264 18.55 -18.23 -8.98
N HIS A 265 19.59 -17.70 -8.34
CA HIS A 265 20.19 -18.32 -7.16
C HIS A 265 19.23 -18.35 -5.97
N THR A 266 18.54 -17.25 -5.72
CA THR A 266 17.63 -17.09 -4.58
C THR A 266 16.37 -17.96 -4.70
N LEU A 267 15.93 -18.24 -5.94
CA LEU A 267 14.75 -19.07 -6.24
C LEU A 267 15.07 -20.54 -6.48
N ARG A 268 16.34 -20.96 -6.29
CA ARG A 268 16.67 -22.37 -6.30
C ARG A 268 15.95 -23.10 -5.19
N GLY A 269 15.21 -24.12 -5.57
CA GLY A 269 14.44 -24.93 -4.66
C GLY A 269 15.24 -26.03 -3.99
N THR A 270 14.58 -26.71 -3.05
CA THR A 270 15.13 -27.88 -2.36
C THR A 270 15.48 -29.01 -3.31
N ARG A 271 14.77 -29.16 -4.42
CA ARG A 271 15.07 -30.14 -5.49
C ARG A 271 16.38 -29.85 -6.21
N GLU A 272 16.79 -28.59 -6.24
CA GLU A 272 18.06 -28.12 -6.82
C GLU A 272 19.20 -28.12 -5.78
N GLY A 273 18.93 -28.65 -4.57
CA GLY A 273 19.90 -28.77 -3.50
C GLY A 273 20.14 -27.51 -2.70
N ALA A 274 19.29 -26.50 -2.82
CA ALA A 274 19.37 -25.26 -2.03
C ALA A 274 18.74 -25.44 -0.64
N ALA A 275 19.27 -24.73 0.36
CA ALA A 275 18.63 -24.59 1.65
C ALA A 275 17.58 -23.48 1.56
N CYS A 276 16.32 -23.83 1.73
CA CYS A 276 15.20 -22.90 1.67
C CYS A 276 14.53 -22.77 3.03
N PHE A 277 13.89 -21.60 3.29
CA PHE A 277 12.97 -21.48 4.40
C PHE A 277 11.60 -22.07 4.02
N SER A 278 10.85 -22.47 5.05
CA SER A 278 9.44 -22.86 4.95
C SER A 278 8.57 -21.83 5.66
N TRP A 279 7.30 -21.69 5.27
CA TRP A 279 6.35 -20.85 5.97
C TRP A 279 6.06 -21.31 7.40
N ASP A 280 6.28 -22.60 7.72
CA ASP A 280 6.20 -23.14 9.08
C ASP A 280 7.28 -22.52 10.01
N ASP A 281 8.37 -22.01 9.46
CA ASP A 281 9.40 -21.32 10.23
C ASP A 281 8.87 -20.06 10.94
N LEU A 282 7.75 -19.47 10.45
CA LEU A 282 7.08 -18.36 11.14
C LEU A 282 6.55 -18.71 12.54
N ASP A 283 6.38 -19.96 12.87
CA ASP A 283 6.01 -20.37 14.22
C ASP A 283 7.18 -20.25 15.20
N HIS A 284 8.42 -20.19 14.72
CA HIS A 284 9.65 -20.17 15.51
C HIS A 284 10.49 -18.91 15.32
N TYR A 285 10.43 -18.28 14.15
CA TYR A 285 11.25 -17.13 13.76
C TYR A 285 10.39 -15.92 13.40
N ASN A 286 10.94 -14.74 13.57
CA ASN A 286 10.44 -13.55 12.88
C ASN A 286 11.09 -13.47 11.50
N PHE A 287 10.35 -12.97 10.52
CA PHE A 287 10.78 -12.93 9.14
C PHE A 287 10.83 -11.50 8.61
N PHE A 288 11.99 -11.10 8.07
CA PHE A 288 12.20 -9.78 7.47
C PHE A 288 12.56 -9.95 6.00
N LEU A 289 11.64 -9.56 5.10
CA LEU A 289 11.87 -9.57 3.67
C LEU A 289 12.48 -8.22 3.27
N GLN A 290 13.76 -8.23 2.93
CA GLN A 290 14.51 -7.05 2.52
C GLN A 290 14.65 -6.98 1.01
N ILE A 291 14.21 -5.87 0.43
CA ILE A 291 14.26 -5.66 -1.01
C ILE A 291 14.77 -4.24 -1.25
N PRO A 292 15.94 -4.07 -1.88
CA PRO A 292 16.45 -2.74 -2.22
C PRO A 292 15.45 -1.94 -3.06
N ALA A 293 15.30 -0.66 -2.72
CA ALA A 293 14.29 0.21 -3.33
C ALA A 293 14.39 0.30 -4.86
N GLU A 294 15.60 0.22 -5.40
CA GLU A 294 15.90 0.26 -6.83
C GLU A 294 15.53 -1.02 -7.58
N ARG A 295 15.28 -2.12 -6.86
CA ARG A 295 14.98 -3.42 -7.45
C ARG A 295 13.56 -3.91 -7.20
N ILE A 296 12.72 -3.14 -6.52
CA ILE A 296 11.34 -3.56 -6.17
C ILE A 296 10.53 -3.94 -7.42
N GLU A 297 10.64 -3.16 -8.51
CA GLU A 297 9.92 -3.43 -9.75
C GLU A 297 10.35 -4.76 -10.39
N GLU A 298 11.66 -5.06 -10.36
CA GLU A 298 12.20 -6.31 -10.90
C GLU A 298 11.73 -7.54 -10.11
N TRP A 299 11.59 -7.39 -8.79
CA TRP A 299 11.19 -8.43 -7.87
C TRP A 299 9.69 -8.51 -7.61
N SER A 300 8.88 -7.64 -8.23
CA SER A 300 7.44 -7.54 -7.93
C SER A 300 6.71 -8.88 -8.07
N GLY A 301 7.03 -9.69 -9.08
CA GLY A 301 6.44 -11.03 -9.26
C GLY A 301 6.81 -12.00 -8.14
N VAL A 302 8.06 -11.98 -7.68
CA VAL A 302 8.52 -12.82 -6.55
C VAL A 302 7.86 -12.40 -5.25
N ILE A 303 7.78 -11.08 -5.00
CA ILE A 303 7.12 -10.52 -3.82
C ILE A 303 5.65 -10.93 -3.78
N ALA A 304 4.95 -10.77 -4.90
CA ALA A 304 3.55 -11.16 -5.03
C ALA A 304 3.36 -12.66 -4.78
N LEU A 305 4.25 -13.50 -5.31
CA LEU A 305 4.26 -14.94 -5.08
C LEU A 305 4.46 -15.27 -3.60
N MET A 306 5.50 -14.70 -2.96
CA MET A 306 5.78 -14.93 -1.54
C MET A 306 4.60 -14.51 -0.66
N CYS A 307 4.03 -13.32 -0.90
CA CYS A 307 2.87 -12.85 -0.16
C CYS A 307 1.62 -13.72 -0.37
N THR A 308 1.40 -14.20 -1.60
CA THR A 308 0.27 -15.10 -1.89
C THR A 308 0.41 -16.44 -1.20
N GLN A 309 1.60 -17.05 -1.23
CA GLN A 309 1.87 -18.30 -0.54
C GLN A 309 1.76 -18.13 0.99
N LEU A 310 2.31 -17.02 1.53
CA LEU A 310 2.16 -16.69 2.96
C LEU A 310 0.68 -16.60 3.36
N ILE A 311 -0.13 -15.84 2.62
CA ILE A 311 -1.57 -15.70 2.91
C ILE A 311 -2.25 -17.07 2.91
N ARG A 312 -2.00 -17.90 1.90
CA ARG A 312 -2.58 -19.24 1.83
C ARG A 312 -2.12 -20.16 2.97
N HIS A 313 -0.85 -20.11 3.32
CA HIS A 313 -0.35 -20.82 4.49
C HIS A 313 -1.09 -20.39 5.76
N LEU A 314 -1.30 -19.10 5.95
CA LEU A 314 -2.02 -18.56 7.10
C LEU A 314 -3.51 -18.90 7.09
N GLU A 315 -4.16 -18.97 5.93
CA GLU A 315 -5.56 -19.40 5.79
C GLU A 315 -5.80 -20.83 6.30
N ARG A 316 -4.80 -21.70 6.25
CA ARG A 316 -4.86 -23.08 6.76
C ARG A 316 -4.72 -23.19 8.27
N ARG A 317 -4.25 -22.14 8.96
CA ARG A 317 -4.15 -22.16 10.41
C ARG A 317 -5.53 -22.44 11.03
N ALA A 318 -5.54 -23.18 12.13
CA ALA A 318 -6.77 -23.38 12.89
C ALA A 318 -7.30 -22.04 13.40
N ASP A 319 -8.62 -21.90 13.45
CA ASP A 319 -9.23 -20.72 14.04
C ASP A 319 -8.90 -20.62 15.53
N ARG A 320 -8.55 -19.43 15.96
CA ARG A 320 -8.13 -19.11 17.32
C ARG A 320 -9.21 -19.41 18.37
N PHE A 321 -10.46 -19.24 17.97
CA PHE A 321 -11.64 -19.40 18.82
C PHE A 321 -12.26 -20.80 18.74
N SER A 322 -11.71 -21.71 17.93
CA SER A 322 -12.20 -23.09 17.85
C SER A 322 -11.81 -23.90 19.08
N PRO A 323 -12.61 -24.89 19.47
CA PRO A 323 -12.23 -25.84 20.50
C PRO A 323 -10.91 -26.55 20.14
N GLY A 324 -9.89 -26.34 20.96
CA GLY A 324 -8.54 -26.81 20.66
C GLY A 324 -7.63 -25.81 19.96
N GLY A 325 -8.12 -24.63 19.63
CA GLY A 325 -7.52 -23.42 19.04
C GLY A 325 -6.14 -23.50 18.42
N SER A 326 -5.77 -22.51 17.63
CA SER A 326 -4.42 -22.45 17.05
C SER A 326 -3.37 -22.39 18.15
N LYS A 327 -2.36 -23.28 18.08
CA LYS A 327 -1.15 -23.23 18.92
C LYS A 327 -0.10 -22.27 18.34
N SER A 328 -0.31 -21.81 17.10
CA SER A 328 0.61 -20.89 16.44
C SER A 328 0.56 -19.52 17.13
N PRO A 329 1.71 -18.83 17.20
CA PRO A 329 1.77 -17.49 17.78
C PRO A 329 0.93 -16.51 16.96
N GLN A 330 0.42 -15.48 17.62
CA GLN A 330 -0.19 -14.36 16.91
C GLN A 330 0.85 -13.74 15.98
N LEU A 331 0.45 -13.43 14.75
CA LEU A 331 1.34 -12.93 13.71
C LEU A 331 0.99 -11.47 13.39
N LEU A 332 1.99 -10.62 13.40
CA LEU A 332 1.90 -9.25 12.87
C LEU A 332 2.53 -9.18 11.48
N LEU A 333 1.73 -8.82 10.49
CA LEU A 333 2.22 -8.45 9.15
C LEU A 333 2.53 -6.96 9.14
N LEU A 334 3.81 -6.60 9.30
CA LEU A 334 4.28 -5.21 9.35
C LEU A 334 4.77 -4.79 7.96
N LEU A 335 3.93 -4.06 7.24
CA LEU A 335 4.16 -3.70 5.84
C LEU A 335 4.57 -2.22 5.74
N ASP A 336 5.87 -1.94 5.87
CA ASP A 336 6.40 -0.57 5.75
C ASP A 336 6.47 -0.16 4.28
N GLU A 337 6.08 1.07 3.98
CA GLU A 337 5.93 1.60 2.62
C GLU A 337 5.07 0.69 1.71
N PHE A 338 4.02 0.09 2.28
CA PHE A 338 3.17 -0.94 1.68
C PHE A 338 2.82 -0.73 0.20
N PRO A 339 2.40 0.47 -0.27
CA PRO A 339 2.02 0.64 -1.66
C PRO A 339 3.15 0.43 -2.67
N ARG A 340 4.42 0.49 -2.25
CA ARG A 340 5.57 0.31 -3.15
C ARG A 340 5.74 -1.12 -3.66
N PHE A 341 5.13 -2.09 -2.99
CA PHE A 341 5.22 -3.50 -3.36
C PHE A 341 4.23 -3.91 -4.46
N GLY A 342 3.47 -2.96 -4.99
CA GLY A 342 2.46 -3.22 -6.00
C GLY A 342 1.17 -3.83 -5.44
N LYS A 343 0.33 -4.34 -6.33
CA LYS A 343 -0.95 -4.93 -5.95
C LYS A 343 -0.77 -6.35 -5.43
N MET A 344 -1.22 -6.58 -4.21
CA MET A 344 -1.34 -7.91 -3.60
C MET A 344 -2.79 -8.37 -3.75
N GLU A 345 -3.09 -9.15 -4.78
CA GLU A 345 -4.46 -9.51 -5.20
C GLU A 345 -5.32 -10.11 -4.07
N ARG A 346 -4.73 -10.87 -3.16
CA ARG A 346 -5.45 -11.52 -2.05
C ARG A 346 -5.51 -10.70 -0.77
N LEU A 347 -4.87 -9.53 -0.71
CA LEU A 347 -4.72 -8.78 0.54
C LEU A 347 -6.05 -8.38 1.15
N THR A 348 -6.97 -7.83 0.36
CA THR A 348 -8.28 -7.36 0.85
C THR A 348 -9.11 -8.47 1.45
N ALA A 349 -9.12 -9.64 0.81
CA ALA A 349 -9.76 -10.84 1.34
C ALA A 349 -9.04 -11.34 2.61
N ALA A 350 -7.71 -11.38 2.59
CA ALA A 350 -6.89 -11.82 3.71
C ALA A 350 -7.10 -10.97 4.97
N MET A 351 -7.22 -9.65 4.84
CA MET A 351 -7.49 -8.76 5.98
C MET A 351 -8.80 -9.10 6.71
N THR A 352 -9.75 -9.68 6.02
CA THR A 352 -11.03 -10.11 6.60
C THR A 352 -10.95 -11.52 7.17
N THR A 353 -10.37 -12.46 6.42
CA THR A 353 -10.39 -13.90 6.76
C THR A 353 -9.34 -14.27 7.81
N LEU A 354 -8.15 -13.67 7.77
CA LEU A 354 -7.04 -14.03 8.65
C LEU A 354 -7.18 -13.51 10.08
N ARG A 355 -8.16 -12.65 10.35
CA ARG A 355 -8.47 -12.19 11.70
C ARG A 355 -8.75 -13.36 12.65
N SER A 356 -9.59 -14.32 12.24
CA SER A 356 -9.88 -15.51 13.05
C SER A 356 -8.68 -16.43 13.26
N LYS A 357 -7.64 -16.29 12.42
CA LYS A 357 -6.38 -17.05 12.48
C LYS A 357 -5.31 -16.38 13.37
N GLY A 358 -5.64 -15.26 14.01
CA GLY A 358 -4.71 -14.52 14.87
C GLY A 358 -3.66 -13.73 14.09
N VAL A 359 -4.02 -13.19 12.94
CA VAL A 359 -3.15 -12.34 12.11
C VAL A 359 -3.64 -10.90 12.15
N ASN A 360 -2.74 -9.98 12.43
CA ASN A 360 -2.97 -8.54 12.40
C ASN A 360 -2.12 -7.90 11.30
N PHE A 361 -2.72 -7.01 10.52
CA PHE A 361 -2.01 -6.21 9.53
C PHE A 361 -1.67 -4.84 10.10
N CYS A 362 -0.44 -4.39 9.92
CA CYS A 362 -0.01 -3.02 10.16
C CYS A 362 0.49 -2.43 8.83
N LEU A 363 -0.38 -1.68 8.18
CA LEU A 363 -0.12 -1.06 6.89
C LEU A 363 0.41 0.35 7.09
N ILE A 364 1.60 0.64 6.57
CA ILE A 364 2.23 1.96 6.67
C ILE A 364 2.23 2.61 5.29
N ILE A 365 1.55 3.77 5.17
CA ILE A 365 1.40 4.53 3.93
C ILE A 365 1.80 5.99 4.10
N GLN A 366 2.01 6.68 2.98
CA GLN A 366 2.29 8.12 2.97
C GLN A 366 1.03 8.94 2.70
N SER A 367 0.19 8.49 1.78
CA SER A 367 -1.09 9.12 1.42
C SER A 367 -2.07 8.09 0.89
N LEU A 368 -3.35 8.44 0.86
CA LEU A 368 -4.40 7.59 0.27
C LEU A 368 -4.28 7.51 -1.25
N ALA A 369 -3.79 8.56 -1.90
CA ALA A 369 -3.55 8.58 -3.34
C ALA A 369 -2.62 7.45 -3.81
N GLN A 370 -1.64 7.03 -2.96
CA GLN A 370 -0.80 5.87 -3.27
C GLN A 370 -1.59 4.56 -3.33
N LEU A 371 -2.59 4.40 -2.47
CA LEU A 371 -3.49 3.24 -2.52
C LEU A 371 -4.39 3.29 -3.76
N ASP A 372 -4.90 4.47 -4.11
CA ASP A 372 -5.75 4.64 -5.29
C ASP A 372 -5.03 4.28 -6.58
N CYS A 373 -3.75 4.64 -6.70
CA CYS A 373 -2.95 4.30 -7.87
C CYS A 373 -2.79 2.78 -8.08
N ILE A 374 -2.80 1.98 -7.00
CA ILE A 374 -2.49 0.55 -7.04
C ILE A 374 -3.73 -0.31 -6.94
N TYR A 375 -4.65 0.05 -6.04
CA TYR A 375 -5.84 -0.74 -5.73
C TYR A 375 -7.12 -0.16 -6.33
N GLY A 376 -7.11 1.12 -6.71
CA GLY A 376 -8.32 1.85 -7.07
C GLY A 376 -9.16 2.23 -5.84
N GLU A 377 -10.12 3.12 -6.05
CA GLU A 377 -10.94 3.71 -4.97
C GLU A 377 -11.75 2.67 -4.17
N ASN A 378 -12.33 1.67 -4.86
CA ASN A 378 -13.18 0.68 -4.20
C ASN A 378 -12.39 -0.24 -3.27
N GLU A 379 -11.27 -0.80 -3.74
CA GLU A 379 -10.43 -1.66 -2.88
C GLU A 379 -9.76 -0.86 -1.76
N ARG A 380 -9.36 0.40 -2.02
CA ARG A 380 -8.89 1.31 -0.96
C ARG A 380 -9.91 1.43 0.16
N ARG A 381 -11.19 1.65 -0.15
CA ARG A 381 -12.27 1.72 0.86
C ARG A 381 -12.34 0.45 1.69
N ILE A 382 -12.29 -0.72 1.05
CA ILE A 382 -12.29 -2.01 1.74
C ILE A 382 -11.07 -2.13 2.68
N ILE A 383 -9.87 -1.74 2.23
CA ILE A 383 -8.66 -1.74 3.07
C ILE A 383 -8.84 -0.83 4.29
N LEU A 384 -9.35 0.39 4.09
CA LEU A 384 -9.54 1.36 5.16
C LEU A 384 -10.60 0.92 6.19
N ASP A 385 -11.67 0.28 5.73
CA ASP A 385 -12.74 -0.24 6.59
C ASP A 385 -12.26 -1.42 7.44
N ASN A 386 -11.34 -2.22 6.90
CA ASN A 386 -10.72 -3.32 7.64
C ASN A 386 -9.61 -2.87 8.62
N CYS A 387 -9.23 -1.60 8.63
CA CYS A 387 -8.28 -1.04 9.60
C CYS A 387 -9.01 -0.35 10.74
N GLN A 388 -9.23 -1.04 11.85
CA GLN A 388 -9.94 -0.51 13.02
C GLN A 388 -9.14 0.58 13.74
N TYR A 389 -7.81 0.46 13.73
CA TYR A 389 -6.90 1.43 14.34
C TYR A 389 -6.21 2.24 13.26
N LYS A 390 -6.32 3.57 13.35
CA LYS A 390 -5.63 4.49 12.44
C LYS A 390 -4.72 5.42 13.22
N THR A 391 -3.42 5.34 12.94
CA THR A 391 -2.37 6.17 13.56
C THR A 391 -1.92 7.22 12.56
N ILE A 392 -2.14 8.48 12.86
CA ILE A 392 -1.89 9.59 11.95
C ILE A 392 -0.78 10.47 12.53
N LEU A 393 0.35 10.51 11.83
CA LEU A 393 1.49 11.35 12.18
C LEU A 393 1.42 12.70 11.47
N GLN A 394 1.13 12.65 10.17
CA GLN A 394 1.01 13.83 9.32
C GLN A 394 0.39 13.42 7.98
N ALA A 395 -0.40 14.31 7.38
CA ALA A 395 -0.90 14.15 6.01
C ALA A 395 -0.64 15.43 5.22
N ALA A 396 0.08 15.32 4.10
CA ALA A 396 0.41 16.47 3.24
C ALA A 396 -0.60 16.65 2.09
N ASP A 397 -1.22 15.55 1.67
CA ASP A 397 -2.19 15.50 0.58
C ASP A 397 -3.58 15.95 1.03
N ALA A 398 -4.22 16.84 0.26
CA ALA A 398 -5.50 17.46 0.61
C ALA A 398 -6.66 16.45 0.70
N ASP A 399 -6.70 15.46 -0.21
CA ASP A 399 -7.75 14.44 -0.21
C ASP A 399 -7.62 13.53 1.02
N THR A 400 -6.39 13.17 1.38
CA THR A 400 -6.10 12.42 2.61
C THR A 400 -6.50 13.23 3.85
N GLN A 401 -6.21 14.54 3.89
CA GLN A 401 -6.59 15.42 5.01
C GLN A 401 -8.13 15.50 5.15
N ALA A 402 -8.84 15.70 4.05
CA ALA A 402 -10.30 15.77 4.03
C ALA A 402 -10.92 14.45 4.55
N PHE A 403 -10.45 13.32 4.05
CA PHE A 403 -10.90 12.00 4.48
C PHE A 403 -10.64 11.74 5.97
N LEU A 404 -9.46 12.08 6.48
CA LEU A 404 -9.13 11.90 7.90
C LEU A 404 -9.95 12.81 8.80
N SER A 405 -10.27 14.04 8.34
CA SER A 405 -11.15 14.97 9.04
C SER A 405 -12.58 14.44 9.12
N GLU A 406 -13.08 13.86 8.04
CA GLU A 406 -14.40 13.22 8.00
C GLU A 406 -14.47 12.02 8.96
N LEU A 407 -13.46 11.16 8.96
CA LEU A 407 -13.35 10.02 9.87
C LEU A 407 -13.27 10.46 11.34
N ALA A 408 -12.60 11.57 11.64
CA ALA A 408 -12.55 12.13 12.97
C ALA A 408 -13.94 12.62 13.44
N GLY A 409 -14.86 12.85 12.49
CA GLY A 409 -16.22 13.27 12.78
C GLY A 409 -16.34 14.74 13.15
N THR A 410 -17.51 15.11 13.65
CA THR A 410 -17.85 16.50 13.98
C THR A 410 -18.18 16.65 15.46
N CYS A 411 -17.94 17.84 16.01
CA CYS A 411 -18.36 18.23 17.35
C CYS A 411 -19.20 19.52 17.28
N VAL A 412 -20.03 19.72 18.30
CA VAL A 412 -20.80 20.97 18.45
C VAL A 412 -19.98 21.93 19.31
N ARG A 413 -19.59 23.07 18.72
CA ARG A 413 -18.92 24.14 19.43
C ARG A 413 -19.90 25.26 19.75
N ARG A 414 -19.81 25.83 20.96
CA ARG A 414 -20.63 26.94 21.41
C ARG A 414 -19.81 28.21 21.38
N TYR A 415 -20.20 29.09 20.49
CA TYR A 415 -19.59 30.41 20.37
C TYR A 415 -20.42 31.43 21.14
N HIS A 416 -19.77 32.21 21.99
CA HIS A 416 -20.39 33.28 22.73
C HIS A 416 -19.99 34.61 22.11
N SER A 417 -20.95 35.35 21.58
CA SER A 417 -20.76 36.70 21.11
C SER A 417 -21.42 37.69 22.05
N VAL A 418 -20.76 38.81 22.32
CA VAL A 418 -21.30 39.93 23.07
C VAL A 418 -21.43 41.09 22.10
N GLY A 419 -22.66 41.49 21.85
CA GLY A 419 -22.97 42.69 21.07
C GLY A 419 -23.17 43.89 22.00
N GLU A 420 -22.59 45.03 21.66
CA GLU A 420 -22.83 46.29 22.30
C GLU A 420 -23.75 47.12 21.41
N SER A 421 -24.89 47.55 21.95
CA SER A 421 -25.78 48.46 21.26
C SER A 421 -25.41 49.88 21.62
N LEU A 422 -25.16 50.73 20.62
CA LEU A 422 -24.79 52.14 20.78
C LEU A 422 -25.94 53.04 20.35
N ASP A 423 -26.07 54.21 21.00
CA ASP A 423 -26.96 55.26 20.53
C ASP A 423 -26.34 56.02 19.33
N SER A 424 -27.09 56.97 18.77
CA SER A 424 -26.65 57.80 17.64
C SER A 424 -25.43 58.68 17.96
N LYS A 425 -25.00 58.75 19.22
CA LYS A 425 -23.81 59.49 19.73
C LYS A 425 -22.73 58.50 20.23
N TYR A 426 -22.79 57.24 19.84
CA TYR A 426 -21.85 56.19 20.26
C TYR A 426 -21.80 55.92 21.77
N HIS A 427 -22.87 56.22 22.52
CA HIS A 427 -22.94 55.80 23.92
C HIS A 427 -23.57 54.42 24.03
N PRO A 428 -23.03 53.53 24.90
CA PRO A 428 -23.56 52.18 25.07
C PRO A 428 -24.97 52.18 25.65
N LEU A 429 -25.93 51.67 24.91
CA LEU A 429 -27.32 51.49 25.32
C LEU A 429 -27.55 50.18 26.06
N GLY A 430 -26.79 49.14 25.71
CA GLY A 430 -26.92 47.84 26.33
C GLY A 430 -25.97 46.82 25.74
N TYR A 431 -25.92 45.68 26.38
CA TYR A 431 -25.13 44.52 25.94
C TYR A 431 -26.08 43.37 25.69
N SER A 432 -25.91 42.70 24.55
CA SER A 432 -26.59 41.47 24.22
C SER A 432 -25.61 40.31 24.25
N ARG A 433 -26.04 39.15 24.74
CA ARG A 433 -25.28 37.92 24.71
C ARG A 433 -25.99 36.96 23.78
N GLN A 434 -25.29 36.47 22.77
CA GLN A 434 -25.79 35.45 21.87
C GLN A 434 -24.92 34.19 21.98
N ILE A 435 -25.56 33.05 22.11
CA ILE A 435 -24.90 31.74 22.06
C ILE A 435 -25.26 31.11 20.71
N THR A 436 -24.27 30.82 19.91
CA THR A 436 -24.44 30.17 18.64
C THR A 436 -23.78 28.79 18.71
N GLU A 437 -24.53 27.75 18.46
CA GLU A 437 -24.00 26.39 18.33
C GLU A 437 -23.66 26.13 16.86
N VAL A 438 -22.41 25.79 16.59
CA VAL A 438 -21.93 25.46 15.25
C VAL A 438 -21.38 24.04 15.27
N ARG A 439 -21.78 23.24 14.27
CA ARG A 439 -21.23 21.91 14.07
C ARG A 439 -19.98 22.03 13.20
N GLU A 440 -18.84 21.64 13.73
CA GLU A 440 -17.54 21.75 13.08
C GLU A 440 -16.79 20.41 13.12
N PRO A 441 -15.82 20.17 12.22
CA PRO A 441 -14.94 19.02 12.31
C PRO A 441 -14.24 18.97 13.67
N GLN A 442 -14.06 17.78 14.25
CA GLN A 442 -13.25 17.61 15.47
C GLN A 442 -11.80 18.00 15.24
N ILE A 443 -11.28 17.70 14.04
CA ILE A 443 -9.95 18.07 13.56
C ILE A 443 -10.13 18.61 12.14
N PHE A 444 -9.69 19.84 11.88
CA PHE A 444 -9.81 20.42 10.54
C PHE A 444 -8.82 19.75 9.57
N PRO A 445 -9.14 19.65 8.27
CA PRO A 445 -8.27 19.03 7.29
C PRO A 445 -6.83 19.55 7.32
N TYR A 446 -6.65 20.88 7.35
CA TYR A 446 -5.32 21.48 7.33
C TYR A 446 -4.48 21.20 8.59
N ASP A 447 -5.12 20.89 9.74
CA ASP A 447 -4.41 20.56 10.98
C ASP A 447 -3.56 19.30 10.82
N PHE A 448 -3.99 18.37 9.97
CA PHE A 448 -3.22 17.16 9.69
C PHE A 448 -1.88 17.40 8.99
N SER A 449 -1.69 18.56 8.33
CA SER A 449 -0.42 18.94 7.72
C SER A 449 0.64 19.39 8.73
N THR A 450 0.20 19.87 9.90
CA THR A 450 1.06 20.52 10.92
C THR A 450 1.04 19.82 12.27
N LEU A 451 0.59 18.56 12.33
CA LEU A 451 0.52 17.81 13.58
C LEU A 451 1.88 17.76 14.27
N GLN A 452 1.89 18.09 15.56
CA GLN A 452 3.05 17.95 16.45
C GLN A 452 2.98 16.66 17.28
N ASP A 453 1.78 16.09 17.41
CA ASP A 453 1.45 14.87 18.11
C ASP A 453 0.84 13.84 17.15
N ILE A 454 0.67 12.62 17.64
CA ILE A 454 0.03 11.53 16.89
C ILE A 454 -1.46 11.53 17.22
N VAL A 455 -2.29 11.50 16.18
CA VAL A 455 -3.74 11.32 16.32
C VAL A 455 -4.08 9.84 16.12
N LEU A 456 -4.80 9.26 17.06
CA LEU A 456 -5.28 7.88 17.02
C LEU A 456 -6.80 7.88 16.85
N LEU A 457 -7.28 7.28 15.76
CA LEU A 457 -8.68 6.95 15.55
C LEU A 457 -8.85 5.45 15.86
N THR A 458 -9.72 5.13 16.80
CA THR A 458 -9.88 3.77 17.31
C THR A 458 -11.36 3.44 17.47
N PRO A 459 -11.75 2.16 17.62
CA PRO A 459 -13.14 1.78 17.90
C PRO A 459 -13.69 2.41 19.19
N PHE A 460 -12.82 2.82 20.10
CA PHE A 460 -13.19 3.39 21.41
C PHE A 460 -13.23 4.92 21.40
N GLY A 461 -12.91 5.54 20.27
CA GLY A 461 -12.87 6.98 20.11
C GLY A 461 -11.52 7.52 19.67
N ILE A 462 -11.35 8.84 19.75
CA ILE A 462 -10.16 9.56 19.34
C ILE A 462 -9.29 9.82 20.55
N CYS A 463 -7.99 9.55 20.44
CA CYS A 463 -7.04 10.00 21.43
C CYS A 463 -5.75 10.54 20.77
N ARG A 464 -4.95 11.24 21.56
CA ARG A 464 -3.69 11.83 21.12
C ARG A 464 -2.53 11.25 21.91
N GLY A 465 -1.43 11.00 21.20
CA GLY A 465 -0.18 10.53 21.76
C GLY A 465 1.00 11.32 21.22
N GLN A 466 2.18 11.03 21.72
CA GLN A 466 3.40 11.71 21.31
C GLN A 466 4.28 10.83 20.44
N THR A 467 5.08 11.46 19.58
CA THR A 467 6.20 10.77 18.93
C THR A 467 7.28 10.51 19.97
N ILE A 468 7.91 9.33 19.89
CA ILE A 468 9.05 8.98 20.78
C ILE A 468 10.40 9.19 20.08
N ARG A 469 10.41 9.96 18.99
CA ARG A 469 11.62 10.26 18.22
C ARG A 469 12.70 10.83 19.15
N GLY A 470 13.87 10.18 19.22
CA GLY A 470 14.98 10.55 20.12
C GLY A 470 14.90 10.03 21.56
N ARG A 471 13.75 9.50 22.01
CA ARG A 471 13.62 8.88 23.35
C ARG A 471 13.71 7.37 23.34
N MET A 472 13.72 6.76 22.17
CA MET A 472 13.63 5.30 21.99
C MET A 472 14.78 4.55 22.68
N GLN A 473 16.00 5.06 22.56
CA GLN A 473 17.16 4.45 23.21
C GLN A 473 17.00 4.42 24.74
N ALA A 474 16.55 5.52 25.33
CA ALA A 474 16.32 5.62 26.77
C ALA A 474 15.18 4.69 27.25
N LEU A 475 14.17 4.46 26.39
CA LEU A 475 13.09 3.49 26.68
C LEU A 475 13.61 2.06 26.62
N PHE A 476 14.42 1.71 25.63
CA PHE A 476 15.01 0.37 25.50
C PHE A 476 15.99 0.07 26.64
N ASP A 477 16.71 1.07 27.14
CA ASP A 477 17.61 0.91 28.28
C ASP A 477 16.87 0.62 29.60
N ARG A 478 15.59 1.00 29.69
CA ARG A 478 14.72 0.75 30.85
C ARG A 478 13.93 -0.56 30.73
N MET A 479 13.96 -1.26 29.58
CA MET A 479 13.26 -2.54 29.42
C MET A 479 13.96 -3.64 30.23
N PRO A 480 13.20 -4.51 30.90
CA PRO A 480 13.79 -5.64 31.63
C PRO A 480 14.50 -6.58 30.64
N ARG A 481 15.75 -6.91 30.93
CA ARG A 481 16.50 -7.91 30.18
C ARG A 481 16.04 -9.29 30.62
N GLY A 482 15.36 -10.00 29.75
CA GLY A 482 14.85 -11.34 30.01
C GLY A 482 14.93 -12.19 28.76
N GLY A 483 15.96 -13.01 28.63
CA GLY A 483 16.05 -13.98 27.55
C GLY A 483 17.36 -14.74 27.62
N ILE A 484 17.27 -16.06 27.55
CA ILE A 484 18.42 -16.97 27.42
C ILE A 484 19.02 -16.71 26.02
N TYR A 485 20.28 -16.28 26.01
CA TYR A 485 21.02 -16.00 24.79
C TYR A 485 21.29 -17.32 24.04
N HIS A 486 20.55 -17.53 22.92
CA HIS A 486 20.97 -18.48 21.91
C HIS A 486 21.59 -17.69 20.76
N PRO A 487 22.86 -17.94 20.39
CA PRO A 487 23.48 -17.24 19.28
C PRO A 487 22.66 -17.51 18.00
N ILE A 488 22.41 -16.42 17.25
CA ILE A 488 21.87 -16.50 15.89
C ILE A 488 22.78 -17.44 15.12
N ARG A 489 22.27 -18.56 14.65
CA ARG A 489 22.93 -19.29 13.58
C ARG A 489 22.82 -18.43 12.31
N LEU A 490 23.81 -17.56 12.12
CA LEU A 490 24.16 -17.14 10.77
C LEU A 490 24.61 -18.43 10.09
N PHE A 491 23.82 -18.95 9.18
CA PHE A 491 24.22 -20.05 8.33
C PHE A 491 25.28 -19.53 7.34
N SER A 492 26.50 -19.36 7.86
CA SER A 492 27.70 -19.06 7.09
C SER A 492 28.71 -20.21 7.19
N ASP A 493 28.24 -21.45 7.22
CA ASP A 493 29.14 -22.57 6.93
C ASP A 493 29.05 -22.85 5.43
N PRO A 494 30.16 -22.72 4.69
CA PRO A 494 30.19 -23.06 3.28
C PRO A 494 29.92 -24.56 3.16
N ILE A 495 28.81 -24.91 2.51
CA ILE A 495 28.56 -26.28 2.06
C ILE A 495 29.68 -26.62 1.09
N GLN A 496 30.58 -27.53 1.51
CA GLN A 496 31.63 -28.05 0.65
C GLN A 496 31.00 -28.68 -0.59
N ASP A 497 31.29 -28.05 -1.70
CA ASP A 497 30.87 -28.47 -3.03
C ASP A 497 31.56 -29.81 -3.38
N HIS A 498 30.89 -30.92 -3.12
CA HIS A 498 31.30 -32.28 -3.54
C HIS A 498 30.51 -32.70 -4.78
N ARG A 499 30.68 -31.98 -5.89
CA ARG A 499 30.45 -32.58 -7.24
C ARG A 499 31.37 -31.95 -8.27
N LYS A 500 32.57 -32.47 -8.35
CA LYS A 500 33.37 -32.40 -9.58
C LYS A 500 32.88 -33.50 -10.53
N GLY A 501 32.46 -33.11 -11.70
CA GLY A 501 32.48 -33.95 -12.88
C GLY A 501 31.12 -34.36 -13.42
N GLU A 502 30.46 -33.41 -14.10
CA GLU A 502 29.75 -33.69 -15.33
C GLU A 502 29.51 -32.34 -16.02
N SER A 503 29.93 -32.22 -17.26
CA SER A 503 29.86 -30.98 -18.04
C SER A 503 28.41 -30.75 -18.45
N CYS A 504 27.74 -29.91 -17.71
CA CYS A 504 26.42 -29.37 -18.03
C CYS A 504 26.48 -28.47 -19.28
N PRO A 505 25.45 -28.45 -20.15
CA PRO A 505 25.40 -27.65 -21.38
C PRO A 505 25.31 -26.14 -21.16
N MET A 506 25.81 -25.63 -20.04
CA MET A 506 25.76 -24.22 -19.62
C MET A 506 26.39 -23.23 -20.63
N LYS A 507 27.39 -23.63 -21.41
CA LYS A 507 28.03 -22.70 -22.37
C LYS A 507 27.12 -22.26 -23.53
N SER A 508 26.14 -23.07 -23.90
CA SER A 508 25.11 -22.69 -24.88
C SER A 508 24.06 -21.76 -24.28
N VAL A 509 23.71 -21.98 -23.02
CA VAL A 509 22.72 -21.16 -22.26
C VAL A 509 23.30 -19.77 -21.95
N GLU A 510 24.56 -19.67 -21.50
CA GLU A 510 25.24 -18.39 -21.26
C GLU A 510 25.30 -17.49 -22.50
N LYS A 511 25.54 -18.10 -23.67
CA LYS A 511 25.57 -17.36 -24.94
C LYS A 511 24.17 -16.83 -25.33
N ARG A 512 23.12 -17.61 -25.06
CA ARG A 512 21.71 -17.23 -25.30
C ARG A 512 21.22 -16.21 -24.26
N ILE A 513 21.66 -16.32 -23.00
CA ILE A 513 21.41 -15.35 -21.94
C ILE A 513 22.04 -14.00 -22.31
N GLY A 514 23.24 -13.97 -22.87
CA GLY A 514 23.88 -12.75 -23.36
C GLY A 514 23.06 -12.05 -24.45
N VAL A 515 22.53 -12.81 -25.41
CA VAL A 515 21.64 -12.28 -26.47
C VAL A 515 20.31 -11.80 -25.89
N ALA A 516 19.73 -12.52 -24.94
CA ALA A 516 18.48 -12.12 -24.28
C ALA A 516 18.63 -10.84 -23.45
N ARG A 517 19.78 -10.63 -22.79
CA ARG A 517 20.09 -9.36 -22.10
C ARG A 517 20.17 -8.19 -23.06
N GLN A 518 20.82 -8.36 -24.21
CA GLN A 518 20.86 -7.32 -25.24
C GLN A 518 19.46 -6.99 -25.76
N GLN A 519 18.63 -8.00 -26.00
CA GLN A 519 17.24 -7.78 -26.43
C GLN A 519 16.39 -7.08 -25.37
N LEU A 520 16.61 -7.39 -24.09
CA LEU A 520 15.92 -6.71 -22.98
C LEU A 520 16.25 -5.22 -22.92
N GLU A 521 17.55 -4.87 -23.05
CA GLU A 521 17.99 -3.47 -23.09
C GLU A 521 17.42 -2.73 -24.32
N GLU A 522 17.38 -3.41 -25.46
CA GLU A 522 16.80 -2.83 -26.67
C GLU A 522 15.29 -2.64 -26.56
N ASN A 523 14.57 -3.59 -25.91
CA ASN A 523 13.14 -3.46 -25.64
C ASN A 523 12.84 -2.33 -24.63
N LYS A 524 13.61 -2.22 -23.55
CA LYS A 524 13.51 -1.08 -22.61
C LYS A 524 13.75 0.26 -23.33
N ARG A 525 14.70 0.30 -24.26
CA ARG A 525 14.97 1.49 -25.08
C ARG A 525 13.80 1.81 -26.02
N ARG A 526 13.20 0.79 -26.66
CA ARG A 526 12.01 0.95 -27.54
C ARG A 526 10.80 1.40 -26.74
N GLN A 527 10.59 0.86 -25.55
CA GLN A 527 9.50 1.26 -24.66
C GLN A 527 9.61 2.74 -24.25
N ARG A 528 10.81 3.21 -23.85
CA ARG A 528 11.04 4.64 -23.55
C ARG A 528 10.82 5.55 -24.76
N ILE A 529 11.12 5.05 -25.96
CA ILE A 529 10.86 5.81 -27.19
C ILE A 529 9.35 5.86 -27.47
N ALA A 530 8.63 4.75 -27.31
CA ALA A 530 7.18 4.68 -27.48
C ALA A 530 6.45 5.60 -26.50
N GLU A 531 6.80 5.58 -25.20
CA GLU A 531 6.25 6.48 -24.18
C GLU A 531 6.48 7.96 -24.49
N ARG A 532 7.70 8.31 -24.99
CA ARG A 532 7.99 9.68 -25.42
C ARG A 532 7.16 10.09 -26.65
N THR A 533 6.94 9.15 -27.57
CA THR A 533 6.11 9.40 -28.76
C THR A 533 4.65 9.60 -28.39
N GLU A 534 4.13 8.76 -27.49
CA GLU A 534 2.77 8.87 -26.97
C GLU A 534 2.55 10.17 -26.18
N GLN A 535 3.52 10.56 -25.32
CA GLN A 535 3.48 11.85 -24.63
C GLN A 535 3.52 13.04 -25.61
N ALA A 536 4.29 12.92 -26.70
CA ALA A 536 4.34 13.95 -27.74
C ALA A 536 3.03 14.02 -28.54
N GLU A 537 2.41 12.87 -28.84
CA GLU A 537 1.10 12.81 -29.50
C GLU A 537 -0.04 13.35 -28.60
N ASN A 538 -0.05 12.96 -27.34
CA ASN A 538 -0.99 13.49 -26.34
C ASN A 538 -0.84 15.01 -26.17
N LYS A 539 0.39 15.52 -26.18
CA LYS A 539 0.67 16.97 -26.16
C LYS A 539 0.14 17.65 -27.43
N LYS A 540 0.35 17.05 -28.61
CA LYS A 540 -0.18 17.53 -29.90
C LYS A 540 -1.71 17.52 -29.92
N GLN A 541 -2.32 16.46 -29.41
CA GLN A 541 -3.77 16.32 -29.36
C GLN A 541 -4.38 17.35 -28.41
N ARG A 542 -3.74 17.58 -27.24
CA ARG A 542 -4.14 18.64 -26.31
C ARG A 542 -4.02 20.03 -26.92
N GLN A 543 -2.95 20.30 -27.69
CA GLN A 543 -2.82 21.57 -28.43
C GLN A 543 -3.89 21.73 -29.51
N ARG A 544 -4.25 20.67 -30.25
CA ARG A 544 -5.36 20.71 -31.24
C ARG A 544 -6.70 21.00 -30.54
N CYS A 545 -7.01 20.36 -29.41
CA CYS A 545 -8.21 20.67 -28.64
C CYS A 545 -8.24 22.13 -28.16
N ILE A 546 -7.13 22.66 -27.68
CA ILE A 546 -7.03 24.08 -27.29
C ILE A 546 -7.29 24.99 -28.47
N TYR A 547 -6.74 24.66 -29.66
CA TYR A 547 -6.96 25.45 -30.88
C TYR A 547 -8.45 25.41 -31.33
N GLN A 548 -9.07 24.23 -31.31
CA GLN A 548 -10.51 24.08 -31.62
C GLN A 548 -11.40 24.83 -30.62
N ILE A 549 -11.06 24.79 -29.34
CA ILE A 549 -11.80 25.59 -28.32
C ILE A 549 -11.59 27.09 -28.60
N GLY A 550 -10.40 27.51 -28.98
CA GLY A 550 -10.11 28.90 -29.39
C GLY A 550 -10.96 29.33 -30.59
N GLU A 551 -11.04 28.51 -31.63
CA GLU A 551 -11.90 28.77 -32.80
C GLU A 551 -13.39 28.87 -32.44
N LEU A 552 -13.91 28.00 -31.58
CA LEU A 552 -15.27 28.06 -31.08
C LEU A 552 -15.53 29.34 -30.27
N VAL A 553 -14.63 29.74 -29.42
CA VAL A 553 -14.73 30.98 -28.67
C VAL A 553 -14.72 32.19 -29.61
N THR A 554 -13.87 32.19 -30.63
CA THR A 554 -13.82 33.26 -31.65
C THR A 554 -15.09 33.32 -32.48
N TYR A 555 -15.70 32.16 -32.78
CA TYR A 555 -16.95 32.10 -33.57
C TYR A 555 -18.17 32.59 -32.77
N TYR A 556 -18.32 32.17 -31.53
CA TYR A 556 -19.48 32.51 -30.70
C TYR A 556 -19.35 33.83 -29.94
N PHE A 557 -18.15 34.33 -29.76
CA PHE A 557 -17.85 35.56 -29.03
C PHE A 557 -16.83 36.44 -29.79
N PRO A 558 -17.18 36.91 -31.03
CA PRO A 558 -16.27 37.69 -31.86
C PRO A 558 -15.84 39.01 -31.23
N GLU A 559 -16.61 39.54 -30.28
CA GLU A 559 -16.32 40.79 -29.58
C GLU A 559 -15.12 40.67 -28.63
N LEU A 560 -14.82 39.46 -28.15
CA LEU A 560 -13.66 39.18 -27.29
C LEU A 560 -12.32 39.11 -28.03
N VAL A 561 -12.34 39.04 -29.38
CA VAL A 561 -11.16 38.81 -30.21
C VAL A 561 -10.76 40.06 -31.01
N GLN A 562 -11.58 41.13 -31.01
CA GLN A 562 -11.27 42.37 -31.74
C GLN A 562 -10.31 43.31 -31.02
N THR A 563 -9.95 43.03 -29.80
CA THR A 563 -8.83 43.70 -29.08
C THR A 563 -7.53 43.01 -29.46
N GLU A 564 -6.56 43.74 -30.02
CA GLU A 564 -5.19 43.26 -30.25
C GLU A 564 -4.60 42.78 -28.90
N LEU A 565 -4.76 41.47 -28.67
CA LEU A 565 -4.23 40.79 -27.48
C LEU A 565 -2.72 40.64 -27.63
N GLU A 566 -1.96 41.59 -27.19
CA GLU A 566 -0.63 41.26 -26.67
C GLU A 566 -0.83 40.38 -25.43
N PRO A 567 -0.12 39.24 -25.28
CA PRO A 567 -0.29 38.34 -24.16
C PRO A 567 0.38 38.88 -22.90
N SER A 568 -0.17 39.95 -22.33
CA SER A 568 0.10 40.34 -20.96
C SER A 568 -0.96 39.75 -20.06
N ALA A 569 -0.55 38.94 -19.09
CA ALA A 569 -1.41 38.18 -18.19
C ALA A 569 -2.33 39.02 -17.26
N ASP A 570 -2.41 40.35 -17.48
CA ASP A 570 -3.09 41.32 -16.64
C ASP A 570 -4.24 42.08 -17.32
N SER A 571 -4.75 41.61 -18.47
CA SER A 571 -5.93 42.26 -19.06
C SER A 571 -7.19 41.89 -18.23
N THR A 572 -7.98 42.90 -17.87
CA THR A 572 -9.25 42.76 -17.12
C THR A 572 -10.22 41.80 -17.81
N GLU A 573 -10.25 41.79 -19.14
CA GLU A 573 -11.10 40.94 -19.98
C GLU A 573 -10.73 39.44 -19.91
N PHE A 574 -9.44 39.12 -19.86
CA PHE A 574 -8.98 37.74 -19.66
C PHE A 574 -9.31 37.23 -18.25
N SER A 575 -9.27 38.13 -17.27
CA SER A 575 -9.67 37.82 -15.90
C SER A 575 -11.17 37.57 -15.77
N GLU A 576 -11.99 38.30 -16.50
CA GLU A 576 -13.45 38.09 -16.55
C GLU A 576 -13.82 36.77 -17.25
N LEU A 577 -13.22 36.46 -18.39
CA LEU A 577 -13.41 35.19 -19.08
C LEU A 577 -13.01 33.99 -18.20
N LYS A 578 -11.86 34.11 -17.53
CA LYS A 578 -11.39 33.11 -16.56
C LYS A 578 -12.36 32.97 -15.40
N GLY A 579 -12.95 34.07 -14.92
CA GLY A 579 -14.00 34.08 -13.90
C GLY A 579 -15.26 33.33 -14.35
N VAL A 580 -15.76 33.63 -15.54
CA VAL A 580 -16.93 32.95 -16.13
C VAL A 580 -16.70 31.45 -16.33
N LEU A 581 -15.55 31.06 -16.87
CA LEU A 581 -15.20 29.65 -17.05
C LEU A 581 -15.02 28.93 -15.70
N SER A 582 -14.51 29.62 -14.70
CA SER A 582 -14.36 29.10 -13.32
C SER A 582 -15.72 28.85 -12.67
N VAL A 583 -16.68 29.77 -12.83
CA VAL A 583 -18.04 29.61 -12.31
C VAL A 583 -18.76 28.45 -13.03
N LEU A 584 -18.64 28.37 -14.36
CA LEU A 584 -19.18 27.26 -15.14
C LEU A 584 -18.59 25.91 -14.73
N ALA A 585 -17.27 25.85 -14.46
CA ALA A 585 -16.61 24.63 -14.03
C ALA A 585 -16.99 24.20 -12.59
N ALA A 586 -17.35 25.14 -11.73
CA ALA A 586 -17.76 24.87 -10.36
C ALA A 586 -19.20 24.35 -10.23
N ASP A 587 -20.08 24.71 -11.17
CA ASP A 587 -21.48 24.26 -11.19
C ASP A 587 -21.65 23.01 -12.06
N ARG A 588 -21.44 21.84 -11.46
CA ARG A 588 -21.60 20.52 -12.14
C ARG A 588 -23.00 20.33 -12.70
N GLU A 589 -24.02 20.80 -12.02
CA GLU A 589 -25.42 20.64 -12.45
C GLU A 589 -25.75 21.48 -13.68
N LEU A 590 -25.18 22.69 -13.77
CA LEU A 590 -25.26 23.55 -14.94
C LEU A 590 -24.52 22.93 -16.13
N VAL A 591 -23.32 22.41 -15.92
CA VAL A 591 -22.54 21.74 -16.98
C VAL A 591 -23.25 20.52 -17.51
N ASP A 592 -23.88 19.71 -16.67
CA ASP A 592 -24.62 18.53 -17.10
C ASP A 592 -25.91 18.89 -17.83
N ARG A 593 -26.59 19.95 -17.42
CA ARG A 593 -27.74 20.51 -18.18
C ARG A 593 -27.33 21.03 -19.55
N LEU A 594 -26.21 21.73 -19.64
CA LEU A 594 -25.67 22.21 -20.94
C LEU A 594 -25.26 21.04 -21.85
N ARG A 595 -24.62 19.99 -21.30
CA ARG A 595 -24.29 18.76 -22.03
C ARG A 595 -25.54 18.02 -22.53
N ALA A 596 -26.58 17.91 -21.71
CA ALA A 596 -27.85 17.30 -22.11
C ALA A 596 -28.50 18.08 -23.23
N ARG A 597 -28.51 19.41 -23.16
CA ARG A 597 -29.05 20.29 -24.19
C ARG A 597 -28.26 20.23 -25.51
N ALA A 598 -26.94 20.20 -25.43
CA ALA A 598 -26.04 20.04 -26.59
C ALA A 598 -26.29 18.70 -27.31
N ARG A 599 -26.50 17.60 -26.56
CA ARG A 599 -26.85 16.30 -27.14
C ARG A 599 -28.23 16.31 -27.83
N GLN A 600 -29.22 17.02 -27.28
CA GLN A 600 -30.52 17.19 -27.93
C GLN A 600 -30.42 17.96 -29.26
N ILE A 601 -29.64 19.03 -29.32
CA ILE A 601 -29.39 19.83 -30.50
C ILE A 601 -28.64 19.00 -31.57
N SER A 602 -27.59 18.26 -31.17
CA SER A 602 -26.84 17.37 -32.08
C SER A 602 -27.68 16.20 -32.61
N GLY A 603 -28.62 15.69 -31.82
CA GLY A 603 -29.56 14.65 -32.25
C GLY A 603 -30.61 15.17 -33.24
N GLN A 604 -31.04 16.42 -33.10
CA GLN A 604 -31.97 17.05 -34.06
C GLN A 604 -31.30 17.34 -35.42
N THR A 605 -30.05 17.82 -35.43
CA THR A 605 -29.27 18.01 -36.66
C THR A 605 -28.94 16.70 -37.39
N ALA A 606 -28.88 15.57 -36.70
CA ALA A 606 -28.69 14.25 -37.31
C ALA A 606 -29.98 13.68 -37.92
N CYS A 607 -31.15 14.02 -37.38
CA CYS A 607 -32.47 13.68 -38.00
C CYS A 607 -32.76 14.50 -39.26
N ASP A 608 -32.47 15.80 -39.23
CA ASP A 608 -32.69 16.69 -40.38
C ASP A 608 -31.76 16.40 -41.58
N ALA A 609 -30.58 15.76 -41.31
CA ALA A 609 -29.64 15.32 -42.35
C ALA A 609 -30.00 13.92 -42.94
N ALA A 610 -30.91 13.17 -42.32
CA ALA A 610 -31.37 11.87 -42.81
C ALA A 610 -32.65 11.99 -43.67
N ASP A 611 -33.34 13.15 -43.64
CA ASP A 611 -34.53 13.43 -44.40
C ASP A 611 -34.27 14.33 -45.64
N MET A 612 -33.01 14.64 -45.96
CA MET A 612 -32.56 15.23 -47.21
C MET A 612 -31.78 14.20 -48.05
#